data_ed1a0a93988f8d91a10812f669d09a69
#
_entry.id   ed1a0a93988f8d91a10812f669d09a69
#
_cell.length_a   1.000
_cell.length_b   1.000
_cell.length_c   1.000
_cell.angle_alpha   90.00
_cell.angle_beta   90.00
_cell.angle_gamma   90.00
#
_symmetry.space_group_name_H-M   'P 1'
#
loop_
_entity.id
_entity.type
_entity.pdbx_description
1 polymer ?
#
loop_
_entity_poly.entity_id
_entity_poly.type
_entity_poly.pdbx_seq_one_letter_code
_entity_poly.pdbx_strand_id
1 'polypeptide(L)'
;EGGAGLKRVVKKELADGSVTHSGYDAAGRLTAQTDAAGRRTEYGLNVVSGDITDITTPDGRETKFYYNDGNQLTAVVSPDGLESRREYDEPGRLVSETSRSGETVRYRYDDAHSELPATTTDATGSTRQMTWSRYGQLLAFTDCSGYQTRYEYDRFGQMTAVHREEGISLYRHYDNRGRLTSVKDAQGRETQYEYNAAGDLTAVITPDGNRSETQYDAWGKAVSTTQGGLTRSMEYDAAGRVISLTNENGSHSDFSYDALDRLVQQGGFDGRTQRYHYDLTGKLTQSEDEGLVTLWYYDESDRITHRTVNGEPAEQWQYDDHGWLTDISHLSEGHRVAVHYGYDDKGRLTGERQTVENPETGELLWQHETKHAYNEQGLANRVTPDSLPPVEWLTYGSGYLAGMKLGDTPLLEYTRDRMHRETVRSFGSMAGSNAAYKLTSTYTPAGQLQSQHLNSLVYDRDYGWNDNGDLVRISGPRQTREYGYSATGRLESVRTLAPDLDIRIPYATDPAGNRLPDPELHPDSTLTAWPDNRIAEDAHYVYHYDEYGRLTEKTDLIPAGVIRTDDERTHHYHYDSQHRLVFYTRIQHGEPLVESRYLYDPL
;
A
#
# COMPACT_ATOMS: atom_id res chain seq x y z
N GLU A 1 -39.25 -18.97 0.46
CA GLU A 1 -40.58 -18.93 -0.16
C GLU A 1 -40.49 -19.31 -1.64
N GLY A 2 -41.42 -20.11 -2.14
CA GLY A 2 -41.47 -20.59 -3.50
C GLY A 2 -42.42 -19.80 -4.39
N GLY A 3 -41.90 -19.23 -5.50
CA GLY A 3 -42.70 -18.66 -6.57
C GLY A 3 -42.43 -19.43 -7.86
N ALA A 4 -43.44 -19.72 -8.68
CA ALA A 4 -43.35 -20.44 -9.94
C ALA A 4 -42.58 -21.80 -9.84
N GLY A 5 -42.69 -22.49 -8.70
CA GLY A 5 -42.00 -23.76 -8.45
C GLY A 5 -40.54 -23.65 -8.04
N LEU A 6 -39.96 -22.45 -7.95
CA LEU A 6 -38.58 -22.20 -7.54
C LEU A 6 -38.55 -21.66 -6.11
N LYS A 7 -37.59 -22.11 -5.32
CA LYS A 7 -37.35 -21.61 -3.98
C LYS A 7 -36.44 -20.39 -4.03
N ARG A 8 -36.83 -19.32 -3.32
CA ARG A 8 -36.03 -18.10 -3.19
C ARG A 8 -35.96 -17.67 -1.73
N VAL A 9 -34.79 -17.13 -1.34
CA VAL A 9 -34.61 -16.57 -0.01
C VAL A 9 -35.28 -15.19 0.05
N VAL A 10 -36.32 -15.03 0.84
CA VAL A 10 -37.02 -13.74 1.03
C VAL A 10 -36.60 -13.05 2.32
N LYS A 11 -36.12 -13.81 3.29
CA LYS A 11 -35.69 -13.30 4.59
C LYS A 11 -34.49 -14.10 5.06
N LYS A 12 -33.47 -13.38 5.54
CA LYS A 12 -32.28 -13.98 6.12
C LYS A 12 -32.05 -13.39 7.49
N GLU A 13 -32.02 -14.23 8.51
CA GLU A 13 -31.65 -13.84 9.87
C GLU A 13 -30.14 -14.08 10.04
N LEU A 14 -29.43 -13.03 10.45
CA LEU A 14 -27.99 -13.08 10.67
C LEU A 14 -27.71 -13.56 12.11
N ALA A 15 -26.45 -13.93 12.36
CA ALA A 15 -26.05 -14.50 13.65
C ALA A 15 -26.23 -13.55 14.84
N ASP A 16 -26.29 -12.22 14.61
CA ASP A 16 -26.57 -11.21 15.65
C ASP A 16 -28.06 -10.94 15.85
N GLY A 17 -28.94 -11.69 15.16
CA GLY A 17 -30.37 -11.51 15.20
C GLY A 17 -30.92 -10.45 14.25
N SER A 18 -30.07 -9.72 13.53
CA SER A 18 -30.52 -8.77 12.50
C SER A 18 -31.07 -9.51 11.29
N VAL A 19 -31.93 -8.83 10.53
CA VAL A 19 -32.71 -9.45 9.45
C VAL A 19 -32.53 -8.65 8.17
N THR A 20 -32.30 -9.36 7.06
CA THR A 20 -32.30 -8.81 5.71
C THR A 20 -33.46 -9.41 4.92
N HIS A 21 -33.96 -8.68 3.92
CA HIS A 21 -35.06 -9.10 3.06
C HIS A 21 -34.65 -9.04 1.59
N SER A 22 -35.22 -9.92 0.78
CA SER A 22 -35.08 -9.91 -0.67
C SER A 22 -36.44 -9.97 -1.33
N GLY A 23 -36.64 -9.16 -2.36
CA GLY A 23 -37.87 -9.13 -3.15
C GLY A 23 -37.61 -9.67 -4.56
N TYR A 24 -38.62 -10.34 -5.12
CA TYR A 24 -38.54 -10.98 -6.44
C TYR A 24 -39.72 -10.63 -7.30
N ASP A 25 -39.54 -10.64 -8.63
CA ASP A 25 -40.63 -10.51 -9.57
C ASP A 25 -41.37 -11.86 -9.77
N ALA A 26 -42.40 -11.86 -10.63
CA ALA A 26 -43.21 -13.06 -10.90
C ALA A 26 -42.38 -14.18 -11.55
N ALA A 27 -41.26 -13.86 -12.22
CA ALA A 27 -40.34 -14.83 -12.81
C ALA A 27 -39.27 -15.31 -11.83
N GLY A 28 -39.28 -14.86 -10.57
CA GLY A 28 -38.35 -15.24 -9.53
C GLY A 28 -36.99 -14.52 -9.62
N ARG A 29 -36.93 -13.40 -10.34
CA ARG A 29 -35.71 -12.58 -10.45
C ARG A 29 -35.65 -11.54 -9.35
N LEU A 30 -34.45 -11.31 -8.81
CA LEU A 30 -34.24 -10.36 -7.71
C LEU A 30 -34.54 -8.92 -8.16
N THR A 31 -35.49 -8.24 -7.49
CA THR A 31 -35.86 -6.86 -7.80
C THR A 31 -35.58 -5.89 -6.65
N ALA A 32 -35.36 -6.38 -5.45
CA ALA A 32 -35.08 -5.53 -4.30
C ALA A 32 -34.31 -6.29 -3.22
N GLN A 33 -33.50 -5.55 -2.48
CA GLN A 33 -32.83 -6.03 -1.26
C GLN A 33 -32.99 -4.98 -0.18
N THR A 34 -33.35 -5.42 1.02
CA THR A 34 -33.41 -4.57 2.20
C THR A 34 -32.36 -5.01 3.19
N ASP A 35 -31.49 -4.10 3.59
CA ASP A 35 -30.41 -4.40 4.53
C ASP A 35 -30.94 -4.49 5.98
N ALA A 36 -30.02 -4.79 6.91
CA ALA A 36 -30.38 -4.96 8.32
C ALA A 36 -30.85 -3.66 8.98
N ALA A 37 -30.55 -2.49 8.41
CA ALA A 37 -31.05 -1.19 8.87
C ALA A 37 -32.41 -0.82 8.26
N GLY A 38 -32.99 -1.69 7.45
CA GLY A 38 -34.25 -1.45 6.78
C GLY A 38 -34.16 -0.60 5.52
N ARG A 39 -32.98 -0.36 5.01
CA ARG A 39 -32.74 0.44 3.79
C ARG A 39 -32.85 -0.44 2.56
N ARG A 40 -33.60 0.04 1.57
CA ARG A 40 -33.98 -0.73 0.39
C ARG A 40 -33.21 -0.29 -0.86
N THR A 41 -32.59 -1.25 -1.53
CA THR A 41 -32.02 -1.09 -2.88
C THR A 41 -32.94 -1.76 -3.89
N GLU A 42 -33.26 -1.07 -4.98
CA GLU A 42 -34.14 -1.58 -6.02
C GLU A 42 -33.37 -1.83 -7.33
N TYR A 43 -33.75 -2.91 -8.01
CA TYR A 43 -33.17 -3.32 -9.27
C TYR A 43 -34.24 -3.30 -10.36
N GLY A 44 -34.03 -2.48 -11.40
CA GLY A 44 -34.82 -2.53 -12.61
C GLY A 44 -34.27 -3.61 -13.54
N LEU A 45 -35.16 -4.40 -14.15
CA LEU A 45 -34.78 -5.50 -15.01
C LEU A 45 -35.42 -5.40 -16.38
N ASN A 46 -34.71 -5.85 -17.42
CA ASN A 46 -35.32 -6.08 -18.72
C ASN A 46 -36.29 -7.26 -18.58
N VAL A 47 -37.53 -7.08 -18.98
CA VAL A 47 -38.58 -8.08 -18.80
C VAL A 47 -38.36 -9.35 -19.61
N VAL A 48 -37.61 -9.29 -20.70
CA VAL A 48 -37.31 -10.43 -21.56
C VAL A 48 -36.04 -11.15 -21.16
N SER A 49 -34.90 -10.41 -21.06
CA SER A 49 -33.59 -10.99 -20.78
C SER A 49 -33.31 -11.22 -19.29
N GLY A 50 -33.94 -10.44 -18.42
CA GLY A 50 -33.63 -10.44 -17.00
C GLY A 50 -32.39 -9.65 -16.62
N ASP A 51 -31.74 -9.00 -17.57
CA ASP A 51 -30.57 -8.18 -17.29
C ASP A 51 -30.93 -6.93 -16.49
N ILE A 52 -30.05 -6.53 -15.60
CA ILE A 52 -30.24 -5.32 -14.77
C ILE A 52 -30.12 -4.09 -15.66
N THR A 53 -31.15 -3.24 -15.69
CA THR A 53 -31.15 -1.97 -16.43
C THR A 53 -30.86 -0.78 -15.54
N ASP A 54 -31.18 -0.87 -14.26
CA ASP A 54 -30.88 0.18 -13.29
C ASP A 54 -30.81 -0.37 -11.88
N ILE A 55 -30.05 0.33 -11.05
CA ILE A 55 -29.97 0.08 -9.60
C ILE A 55 -30.24 1.42 -8.92
N THR A 56 -31.23 1.45 -8.02
CA THR A 56 -31.56 2.61 -7.21
C THR A 56 -31.20 2.33 -5.76
N THR A 57 -30.30 3.13 -5.20
CA THR A 57 -29.88 3.02 -3.80
C THR A 57 -30.96 3.56 -2.86
N PRO A 58 -30.90 3.26 -1.54
CA PRO A 58 -31.89 3.75 -0.58
C PRO A 58 -32.02 5.27 -0.53
N ASP A 59 -30.96 6.02 -0.81
CA ASP A 59 -30.95 7.48 -0.88
C ASP A 59 -31.37 8.04 -2.25
N GLY A 60 -31.78 7.17 -3.19
CA GLY A 60 -32.32 7.56 -4.48
C GLY A 60 -31.30 7.76 -5.60
N ARG A 61 -30.03 7.44 -5.37
CA ARG A 61 -29.00 7.49 -6.41
C ARG A 61 -29.18 6.34 -7.39
N GLU A 62 -29.00 6.64 -8.66
CA GLU A 62 -29.30 5.68 -9.72
C GLU A 62 -28.07 5.38 -10.59
N THR A 63 -27.83 4.09 -10.84
CA THR A 63 -26.87 3.59 -11.82
C THR A 63 -27.64 2.95 -12.95
N LYS A 64 -27.33 3.30 -14.20
CA LYS A 64 -28.00 2.77 -15.39
C LYS A 64 -27.07 1.91 -16.21
N PHE A 65 -27.61 0.81 -16.73
CA PHE A 65 -26.89 -0.17 -17.54
C PHE A 65 -27.54 -0.28 -18.93
N TYR A 66 -26.73 -0.27 -19.95
CA TYR A 66 -27.16 -0.35 -21.33
C TYR A 66 -26.53 -1.56 -22.01
N TYR A 67 -27.29 -2.20 -22.89
CA TYR A 67 -26.88 -3.45 -23.55
C TYR A 67 -27.11 -3.33 -25.06
N ASN A 68 -26.34 -4.10 -25.83
CA ASN A 68 -26.57 -4.26 -27.26
C ASN A 68 -27.60 -5.37 -27.52
N ASP A 69 -27.89 -5.63 -28.83
CA ASP A 69 -28.85 -6.66 -29.22
C ASP A 69 -28.43 -8.08 -28.80
N GLY A 70 -27.13 -8.31 -28.58
CA GLY A 70 -26.58 -9.57 -28.09
C GLY A 70 -26.57 -9.68 -26.57
N ASN A 71 -27.24 -8.77 -25.87
CA ASN A 71 -27.29 -8.70 -24.39
C ASN A 71 -25.91 -8.49 -23.72
N GLN A 72 -24.99 -7.85 -24.42
CA GLN A 72 -23.68 -7.50 -23.88
C GLN A 72 -23.71 -6.07 -23.36
N LEU A 73 -23.09 -5.84 -22.22
CA LEU A 73 -23.03 -4.53 -21.57
C LEU A 73 -22.23 -3.55 -22.42
N THR A 74 -22.86 -2.45 -22.85
CA THR A 74 -22.21 -1.42 -23.69
C THR A 74 -21.91 -0.14 -22.92
N ALA A 75 -22.67 0.18 -21.88
CA ALA A 75 -22.46 1.39 -21.10
C ALA A 75 -22.97 1.24 -19.68
N VAL A 76 -22.32 1.94 -18.75
CA VAL A 76 -22.76 2.11 -17.39
C VAL A 76 -22.68 3.61 -17.08
N VAL A 77 -23.83 4.19 -16.67
CA VAL A 77 -23.89 5.57 -16.21
C VAL A 77 -24.01 5.56 -14.68
N SER A 78 -23.00 6.04 -14.01
CA SER A 78 -22.95 6.08 -12.54
C SER A 78 -23.76 7.26 -11.98
N PRO A 79 -24.06 7.27 -10.66
CA PRO A 79 -24.87 8.34 -10.06
C PRO A 79 -24.29 9.75 -10.21
N ASP A 80 -22.98 9.89 -10.39
CA ASP A 80 -22.32 11.17 -10.66
C ASP A 80 -22.47 11.65 -12.11
N GLY A 81 -23.16 10.88 -12.97
CA GLY A 81 -23.40 11.22 -14.37
C GLY A 81 -22.27 10.81 -15.31
N LEU A 82 -21.19 10.24 -14.80
CA LEU A 82 -20.08 9.77 -15.62
C LEU A 82 -20.40 8.41 -16.26
N GLU A 83 -19.94 8.23 -17.49
CA GLU A 83 -20.26 7.05 -18.28
C GLU A 83 -18.99 6.26 -18.65
N SER A 84 -19.04 4.95 -18.44
CA SER A 84 -18.06 4.02 -19.00
C SER A 84 -18.70 3.28 -20.18
N ARG A 85 -17.89 2.90 -21.19
CA ARG A 85 -18.39 2.27 -22.42
C ARG A 85 -17.58 1.05 -22.79
N ARG A 86 -18.24 0.12 -23.50
CA ARG A 86 -17.62 -1.06 -24.12
C ARG A 86 -18.15 -1.25 -25.51
N GLU A 87 -17.25 -1.63 -26.42
CA GLU A 87 -17.60 -1.97 -27.78
C GLU A 87 -17.18 -3.40 -28.08
N TYR A 88 -17.95 -4.08 -28.93
CA TYR A 88 -17.74 -5.48 -29.27
C TYR A 88 -17.68 -5.63 -30.78
N ASP A 89 -16.95 -6.64 -31.28
CA ASP A 89 -16.96 -7.00 -32.68
C ASP A 89 -18.18 -7.88 -33.03
N GLU A 90 -18.29 -8.26 -34.29
CA GLU A 90 -19.40 -9.08 -34.75
C GLU A 90 -19.51 -10.45 -34.06
N PRO A 91 -18.39 -11.19 -33.80
CA PRO A 91 -18.46 -12.41 -33.00
C PRO A 91 -18.76 -12.20 -31.52
N GLY A 92 -18.77 -10.95 -31.03
CA GLY A 92 -19.10 -10.62 -29.64
C GLY A 92 -17.91 -10.46 -28.72
N ARG A 93 -16.71 -10.33 -29.25
CA ARG A 93 -15.51 -10.12 -28.45
C ARG A 93 -15.32 -8.64 -28.14
N LEU A 94 -14.81 -8.35 -26.94
CA LEU A 94 -14.53 -6.98 -26.53
C LEU A 94 -13.40 -6.37 -27.37
N VAL A 95 -13.65 -5.25 -28.04
CA VAL A 95 -12.65 -4.54 -28.86
C VAL A 95 -12.26 -3.18 -28.27
N SER A 96 -13.07 -2.62 -27.38
CA SER A 96 -12.70 -1.35 -26.73
C SER A 96 -13.40 -1.21 -25.38
N GLU A 97 -12.68 -0.59 -24.43
CA GLU A 97 -13.20 -0.18 -23.13
C GLU A 97 -12.81 1.28 -22.91
N THR A 98 -13.81 2.10 -22.60
CA THR A 98 -13.59 3.51 -22.24
C THR A 98 -13.96 3.69 -20.77
N SER A 99 -13.04 4.20 -19.98
CA SER A 99 -13.26 4.46 -18.55
C SER A 99 -14.18 5.66 -18.35
N ARG A 100 -14.63 5.85 -17.12
CA ARG A 100 -15.46 6.99 -16.71
C ARG A 100 -14.78 8.35 -16.98
N SER A 101 -13.47 8.40 -16.93
CA SER A 101 -12.68 9.61 -17.22
C SER A 101 -12.31 9.77 -18.71
N GLY A 102 -12.72 8.84 -19.57
CA GLY A 102 -12.60 8.93 -21.02
C GLY A 102 -11.38 8.27 -21.64
N GLU A 103 -10.55 7.58 -20.86
CA GLU A 103 -9.40 6.82 -21.36
C GLU A 103 -9.90 5.52 -22.02
N THR A 104 -9.40 5.25 -23.24
CA THR A 104 -9.82 4.10 -24.02
C THR A 104 -8.70 3.09 -24.19
N VAL A 105 -8.98 1.83 -23.89
CA VAL A 105 -8.12 0.68 -24.15
C VAL A 105 -8.76 -0.11 -25.30
N ARG A 106 -7.95 -0.52 -26.29
CA ARG A 106 -8.41 -1.25 -27.47
C ARG A 106 -7.78 -2.62 -27.54
N TYR A 107 -8.54 -3.59 -28.06
CA TYR A 107 -8.12 -4.98 -28.20
C TYR A 107 -8.25 -5.41 -29.65
N ARG A 108 -7.26 -6.14 -30.13
CA ARG A 108 -7.27 -6.72 -31.46
C ARG A 108 -6.99 -8.21 -31.37
N TYR A 109 -7.67 -9.01 -32.20
CA TYR A 109 -7.57 -10.46 -32.23
C TYR A 109 -6.94 -10.91 -33.56
N ASP A 110 -6.19 -12.03 -33.54
CA ASP A 110 -5.47 -12.51 -34.71
C ASP A 110 -6.41 -13.02 -35.82
N ASP A 111 -7.45 -13.74 -35.41
CA ASP A 111 -8.40 -14.31 -36.35
C ASP A 111 -9.82 -14.31 -35.76
N ALA A 112 -10.79 -14.78 -36.57
CA ALA A 112 -12.19 -14.78 -36.18
C ALA A 112 -12.55 -15.78 -35.07
N HIS A 113 -11.65 -16.69 -34.72
CA HIS A 113 -11.89 -17.74 -33.74
C HIS A 113 -11.14 -17.56 -32.43
N SER A 114 -10.20 -16.63 -32.39
CA SER A 114 -9.43 -16.32 -31.16
C SER A 114 -10.31 -15.66 -30.14
N GLU A 115 -10.27 -16.15 -28.90
CA GLU A 115 -11.00 -15.56 -27.77
C GLU A 115 -10.15 -14.58 -26.94
N LEU A 116 -8.82 -14.66 -27.08
CA LEU A 116 -7.86 -13.83 -26.35
C LEU A 116 -7.22 -12.82 -27.30
N PRO A 117 -7.01 -11.58 -26.86
CA PRO A 117 -6.46 -10.53 -27.71
C PRO A 117 -4.99 -10.77 -28.05
N ALA A 118 -4.63 -10.58 -29.32
CA ALA A 118 -3.24 -10.59 -29.77
C ALA A 118 -2.54 -9.25 -29.50
N THR A 119 -3.29 -8.16 -29.51
CA THR A 119 -2.75 -6.81 -29.30
C THR A 119 -3.67 -6.03 -28.37
N THR A 120 -3.06 -5.34 -27.42
CA THR A 120 -3.74 -4.37 -26.56
C THR A 120 -3.11 -3.00 -26.77
N THR A 121 -3.94 -1.99 -27.03
CA THR A 121 -3.52 -0.61 -27.17
C THR A 121 -4.09 0.18 -25.99
N ASP A 122 -3.23 0.76 -25.15
CA ASP A 122 -3.68 1.53 -24.00
C ASP A 122 -4.05 2.99 -24.39
N ALA A 123 -4.48 3.78 -23.40
CA ALA A 123 -4.93 5.14 -23.64
C ALA A 123 -3.80 6.07 -24.15
N THR A 124 -2.55 5.71 -23.95
CA THR A 124 -1.39 6.45 -24.47
C THR A 124 -1.11 6.20 -25.94
N GLY A 125 -1.81 5.23 -26.53
CA GLY A 125 -1.57 4.76 -27.90
C GLY A 125 -0.49 3.70 -28.02
N SER A 126 0.12 3.30 -26.91
CA SER A 126 1.16 2.27 -26.87
C SER A 126 0.56 0.88 -26.97
N THR A 127 1.24 0.00 -27.69
CA THR A 127 0.75 -1.34 -27.96
C THR A 127 1.56 -2.41 -27.24
N ARG A 128 0.87 -3.48 -26.87
CA ARG A 128 1.46 -4.70 -26.32
C ARG A 128 0.96 -5.88 -27.16
N GLN A 129 1.87 -6.80 -27.42
CA GLN A 129 1.55 -7.97 -28.23
C GLN A 129 1.62 -9.25 -27.41
N MET A 130 0.70 -10.16 -27.64
CA MET A 130 0.60 -11.42 -26.90
C MET A 130 0.42 -12.57 -27.88
N THR A 131 1.13 -13.65 -27.61
CA THR A 131 1.01 -14.91 -28.35
C THR A 131 0.49 -15.98 -27.40
N TRP A 132 -0.57 -16.68 -27.79
CA TRP A 132 -1.26 -17.65 -26.96
C TRP A 132 -1.15 -19.05 -27.54
N SER A 133 -1.07 -20.05 -26.64
CA SER A 133 -1.23 -21.44 -27.04
C SER A 133 -2.72 -21.73 -27.36
N ARG A 134 -2.97 -22.86 -27.98
CA ARG A 134 -4.36 -23.31 -28.21
C ARG A 134 -5.13 -23.58 -26.89
N TYR A 135 -4.43 -23.70 -25.78
CA TYR A 135 -5.02 -23.90 -24.45
C TYR A 135 -5.21 -22.60 -23.67
N GLY A 136 -4.95 -21.45 -24.29
CA GLY A 136 -5.09 -20.15 -23.64
C GLY A 136 -3.93 -19.74 -22.73
N GLN A 137 -2.78 -20.40 -22.86
CA GLN A 137 -1.58 -20.05 -22.10
C GLN A 137 -0.79 -18.98 -22.84
N LEU A 138 -0.30 -17.99 -22.11
CA LEU A 138 0.55 -16.94 -22.67
C LEU A 138 1.94 -17.52 -23.02
N LEU A 139 2.29 -17.53 -24.30
CA LEU A 139 3.59 -18.03 -24.78
C LEU A 139 4.62 -16.92 -24.91
N ALA A 140 4.21 -15.74 -25.32
CA ALA A 140 5.09 -14.59 -25.48
C ALA A 140 4.34 -13.29 -25.23
N PHE A 141 5.05 -12.34 -24.68
CA PHE A 141 4.56 -11.00 -24.40
C PHE A 141 5.60 -9.99 -24.87
N THR A 142 5.18 -9.05 -25.72
CA THR A 142 6.03 -7.94 -26.18
C THR A 142 5.44 -6.64 -25.66
N ASP A 143 6.23 -5.89 -24.88
CA ASP A 143 5.76 -4.63 -24.30
C ASP A 143 5.85 -3.46 -25.30
N CYS A 144 5.52 -2.25 -24.85
CA CYS A 144 5.53 -1.07 -25.70
C CYS A 144 6.91 -0.66 -26.21
N SER A 145 7.99 -1.15 -25.58
CA SER A 145 9.38 -0.90 -26.01
C SER A 145 9.88 -1.96 -27.02
N GLY A 146 9.08 -2.98 -27.29
CA GLY A 146 9.46 -4.13 -28.11
C GLY A 146 10.23 -5.20 -27.36
N TYR A 147 10.37 -5.08 -26.03
CA TYR A 147 11.01 -6.09 -25.20
C TYR A 147 10.15 -7.34 -25.12
N GLN A 148 10.70 -8.49 -25.44
CA GLN A 148 9.97 -9.74 -25.48
C GLN A 148 10.27 -10.63 -24.28
N THR A 149 9.23 -11.17 -23.67
CA THR A 149 9.28 -12.20 -22.64
C THR A 149 8.58 -13.45 -23.18
N ARG A 150 9.21 -14.61 -23.02
CA ARG A 150 8.67 -15.90 -23.44
C ARG A 150 8.47 -16.81 -22.24
N TYR A 151 7.42 -17.65 -22.31
CA TYR A 151 6.99 -18.51 -21.22
C TYR A 151 6.96 -19.96 -21.66
N GLU A 152 7.40 -20.87 -20.80
CA GLU A 152 7.31 -22.31 -21.01
C GLU A 152 6.44 -22.95 -19.96
N TYR A 153 5.72 -24.01 -20.35
CA TYR A 153 4.80 -24.74 -19.50
C TYR A 153 5.07 -26.23 -19.59
N ASP A 154 4.78 -26.94 -18.52
CA ASP A 154 4.81 -28.41 -18.54
C ASP A 154 3.51 -28.97 -19.14
N ARG A 155 3.45 -30.31 -19.23
CA ARG A 155 2.27 -30.99 -19.76
C ARG A 155 1.00 -30.80 -18.92
N PHE A 156 1.12 -30.35 -17.67
CA PHE A 156 0.00 -30.08 -16.77
C PHE A 156 -0.44 -28.61 -16.81
N GLY A 157 0.18 -27.78 -17.65
CA GLY A 157 -0.14 -26.38 -17.77
C GLY A 157 0.51 -25.47 -16.74
N GLN A 158 1.48 -25.98 -15.99
CA GLN A 158 2.21 -25.19 -15.01
C GLN A 158 3.40 -24.49 -15.64
N MET A 159 3.61 -23.21 -15.30
CA MET A 159 4.73 -22.43 -15.83
C MET A 159 6.05 -22.94 -15.27
N THR A 160 6.97 -23.37 -16.14
CA THR A 160 8.28 -23.90 -15.78
C THR A 160 9.41 -22.93 -16.01
N ALA A 161 9.26 -21.99 -16.94
CA ALA A 161 10.30 -21.03 -17.26
C ALA A 161 9.75 -19.72 -17.77
N VAL A 162 10.48 -18.65 -17.48
CA VAL A 162 10.28 -17.32 -18.04
C VAL A 162 11.61 -16.91 -18.67
N HIS A 163 11.62 -16.64 -19.96
CA HIS A 163 12.81 -16.22 -20.70
C HIS A 163 12.67 -14.77 -21.12
N ARG A 164 13.53 -13.92 -20.63
CA ARG A 164 13.66 -12.53 -21.04
C ARG A 164 14.80 -12.38 -22.04
N GLU A 165 14.93 -11.23 -22.63
CA GLU A 165 16.05 -10.95 -23.53
C GLU A 165 17.38 -10.94 -22.75
N GLU A 166 18.50 -11.00 -23.47
CA GLU A 166 19.86 -11.00 -22.93
C GLU A 166 20.20 -12.23 -22.07
N GLY A 167 19.50 -13.35 -22.30
CA GLY A 167 19.77 -14.59 -21.58
C GLY A 167 19.27 -14.62 -20.14
N ILE A 168 18.42 -13.68 -19.75
CA ILE A 168 17.82 -13.63 -18.42
C ILE A 168 16.69 -14.66 -18.37
N SER A 169 16.85 -15.70 -17.55
CA SER A 169 15.85 -16.77 -17.42
C SER A 169 15.58 -17.08 -15.95
N LEU A 170 14.31 -17.35 -15.67
CA LEU A 170 13.83 -17.78 -14.35
C LEU A 170 13.17 -19.15 -14.51
N TYR A 171 13.34 -20.02 -13.52
CA TYR A 171 12.85 -21.39 -13.59
C TYR A 171 12.02 -21.75 -12.36
N ARG A 172 11.00 -22.58 -12.58
CA ARG A 172 10.16 -23.15 -11.53
C ARG A 172 10.11 -24.67 -11.68
N HIS A 173 10.21 -25.37 -10.55
CA HIS A 173 10.09 -26.82 -10.50
C HIS A 173 8.92 -27.22 -9.61
N TYR A 174 8.24 -28.29 -10.01
CA TYR A 174 7.06 -28.77 -9.33
C TYR A 174 7.23 -30.26 -8.99
N ASP A 175 6.57 -30.71 -7.93
CA ASP A 175 6.50 -32.12 -7.62
C ASP A 175 5.40 -32.82 -8.45
N ASN A 176 5.26 -34.13 -8.25
CA ASN A 176 4.27 -34.93 -8.99
C ASN A 176 2.82 -34.64 -8.58
N ARG A 177 2.60 -33.83 -7.55
CA ARG A 177 1.27 -33.33 -7.15
C ARG A 177 1.00 -31.91 -7.64
N GLY A 178 1.92 -31.34 -8.41
CA GLY A 178 1.77 -30.00 -8.95
C GLY A 178 2.12 -28.86 -7.98
N ARG A 179 2.80 -29.16 -6.88
CA ARG A 179 3.20 -28.13 -5.90
C ARG A 179 4.58 -27.60 -6.25
N LEU A 180 4.77 -26.28 -6.10
CA LEU A 180 6.04 -25.61 -6.38
C LEU A 180 7.10 -26.06 -5.37
N THR A 181 8.19 -26.67 -5.84
CA THR A 181 9.29 -27.13 -4.99
C THR A 181 10.51 -26.23 -5.03
N SER A 182 10.74 -25.52 -6.11
CA SER A 182 11.84 -24.55 -6.19
C SER A 182 11.61 -23.47 -7.23
N VAL A 183 12.26 -22.33 -7.00
CA VAL A 183 12.35 -21.21 -7.94
C VAL A 183 13.81 -20.83 -8.07
N LYS A 184 14.31 -20.72 -9.31
CA LYS A 184 15.65 -20.18 -9.60
C LYS A 184 15.52 -18.81 -10.24
N ASP A 185 16.29 -17.85 -9.75
CA ASP A 185 16.35 -16.52 -10.34
C ASP A 185 17.33 -16.47 -11.53
N ALA A 186 17.49 -15.27 -12.11
CA ALA A 186 18.34 -15.07 -13.27
C ALA A 186 19.84 -15.31 -12.99
N GLN A 187 20.27 -15.36 -11.75
CA GLN A 187 21.65 -15.64 -11.35
C GLN A 187 21.83 -17.08 -10.85
N GLY A 188 20.80 -17.92 -10.98
CA GLY A 188 20.81 -19.31 -10.55
C GLY A 188 20.63 -19.50 -9.05
N ARG A 189 20.27 -18.47 -8.32
CA ARG A 189 19.97 -18.55 -6.89
C ARG A 189 18.62 -19.24 -6.69
N GLU A 190 18.60 -20.23 -5.81
CA GLU A 190 17.47 -21.13 -5.65
C GLU A 190 16.78 -20.96 -4.30
N THR A 191 15.46 -20.80 -4.32
CA THR A 191 14.58 -20.88 -3.15
C THR A 191 13.82 -22.18 -3.23
N GLN A 192 13.79 -22.95 -2.13
CA GLN A 192 13.15 -24.26 -2.07
C GLN A 192 11.94 -24.25 -1.15
N TYR A 193 10.97 -25.09 -1.45
CA TYR A 193 9.70 -25.20 -0.73
C TYR A 193 9.42 -26.64 -0.35
N GLU A 194 8.97 -26.87 0.88
CA GLU A 194 8.60 -28.18 1.38
C GLU A 194 7.16 -28.19 1.88
N TYR A 195 6.50 -29.34 1.77
CA TYR A 195 5.09 -29.51 2.11
C TYR A 195 4.89 -30.72 2.99
N ASN A 196 3.83 -30.70 3.82
CA ASN A 196 3.41 -31.88 4.57
C ASN A 196 2.48 -32.76 3.71
N ALA A 197 2.05 -33.89 4.28
CA ALA A 197 1.17 -34.82 3.57
C ALA A 197 -0.19 -34.23 3.19
N ALA A 198 -0.66 -33.21 3.92
CA ALA A 198 -1.90 -32.50 3.64
C ALA A 198 -1.76 -31.44 2.55
N GLY A 199 -0.53 -31.16 2.09
CA GLY A 199 -0.27 -30.15 1.07
C GLY A 199 0.00 -28.75 1.61
N ASP A 200 0.14 -28.57 2.90
CA ASP A 200 0.47 -27.28 3.52
C ASP A 200 1.97 -26.99 3.39
N LEU A 201 2.32 -25.75 3.10
CA LEU A 201 3.72 -25.30 3.01
C LEU A 201 4.36 -25.30 4.39
N THR A 202 5.28 -26.23 4.65
CA THR A 202 5.94 -26.37 5.96
C THR A 202 7.28 -25.69 6.06
N ALA A 203 7.97 -25.49 4.94
CA ALA A 203 9.28 -24.85 4.95
C ALA A 203 9.56 -24.07 3.68
N VAL A 204 10.28 -22.97 3.85
CA VAL A 204 10.90 -22.19 2.77
C VAL A 204 12.39 -22.11 3.10
N ILE A 205 13.23 -22.56 2.15
CA ILE A 205 14.69 -22.50 2.28
C ILE A 205 15.21 -21.46 1.30
N THR A 206 15.80 -20.39 1.82
CA THR A 206 16.36 -19.31 1.03
C THR A 206 17.67 -19.73 0.37
N PRO A 207 18.18 -19.00 -0.65
CA PRO A 207 19.41 -19.38 -1.35
C PRO A 207 20.66 -19.53 -0.48
N ASP A 208 20.73 -18.85 0.67
CA ASP A 208 21.81 -19.01 1.64
C ASP A 208 21.64 -20.20 2.58
N GLY A 209 20.55 -20.96 2.45
CA GLY A 209 20.27 -22.13 3.27
C GLY A 209 19.48 -21.84 4.54
N ASN A 210 19.08 -20.59 4.81
CA ASN A 210 18.24 -20.25 5.94
C ASN A 210 16.85 -20.86 5.75
N ARG A 211 16.36 -21.50 6.82
CA ARG A 211 15.10 -22.23 6.80
C ARG A 211 14.05 -21.54 7.66
N SER A 212 12.90 -21.29 7.06
CA SER A 212 11.71 -20.80 7.74
C SER A 212 10.68 -21.94 7.79
N GLU A 213 10.18 -22.29 8.97
CA GLU A 213 9.27 -23.41 9.16
C GLU A 213 7.92 -22.93 9.69
N THR A 214 6.85 -23.55 9.18
CA THR A 214 5.48 -23.26 9.61
C THR A 214 4.82 -24.56 10.05
N GLN A 215 4.21 -24.55 11.23
CA GLN A 215 3.42 -25.66 11.74
C GLN A 215 1.94 -25.33 11.60
N TYR A 216 1.14 -26.39 11.35
CA TYR A 216 -0.29 -26.27 11.09
C TYR A 216 -1.09 -27.15 12.06
N ASP A 217 -2.32 -26.73 12.36
CA ASP A 217 -3.26 -27.55 13.11
C ASP A 217 -3.94 -28.59 12.20
N ALA A 218 -4.82 -29.39 12.79
CA ALA A 218 -5.53 -30.44 12.07
C ALA A 218 -6.46 -29.91 10.98
N TRP A 219 -6.81 -28.63 10.99
CA TRP A 219 -7.67 -27.96 10.00
C TRP A 219 -6.87 -27.22 8.94
N GLY A 220 -5.53 -27.32 8.95
CA GLY A 220 -4.68 -26.66 7.97
C GLY A 220 -4.40 -25.19 8.23
N LYS A 221 -4.63 -24.70 9.45
CA LYS A 221 -4.31 -23.33 9.83
C LYS A 221 -2.94 -23.23 10.46
N ALA A 222 -2.17 -22.22 10.09
CA ALA A 222 -0.84 -21.98 10.64
C ALA A 222 -0.93 -21.62 12.12
N VAL A 223 -0.23 -22.38 12.98
CA VAL A 223 -0.19 -22.13 14.43
C VAL A 223 1.15 -21.58 14.89
N SER A 224 2.24 -21.81 14.15
CA SER A 224 3.53 -21.22 14.46
C SER A 224 4.41 -21.09 13.23
N THR A 225 5.28 -20.08 13.25
CA THR A 225 6.33 -19.88 12.23
C THR A 225 7.65 -19.68 12.96
N THR A 226 8.67 -20.45 12.57
CA THR A 226 10.01 -20.40 13.17
C THR A 226 11.03 -20.04 12.10
N GLN A 227 11.85 -19.03 12.38
CA GLN A 227 12.96 -18.61 11.51
C GLN A 227 14.13 -18.21 12.38
N GLY A 228 15.33 -18.74 12.08
CA GLY A 228 16.53 -18.42 12.87
C GLY A 228 16.42 -18.78 14.35
N GLY A 229 15.63 -19.80 14.69
CA GLY A 229 15.38 -20.21 16.07
C GLY A 229 14.34 -19.36 16.81
N LEU A 230 13.75 -18.36 16.15
CA LEU A 230 12.75 -17.46 16.73
C LEU A 230 11.36 -17.86 16.25
N THR A 231 10.43 -17.99 17.19
CA THR A 231 9.08 -18.50 16.91
C THR A 231 8.02 -17.46 17.20
N ARG A 232 7.09 -17.32 16.25
CA ARG A 232 5.85 -16.58 16.38
C ARG A 232 4.69 -17.56 16.30
N SER A 233 3.69 -17.43 17.17
CA SER A 233 2.58 -18.37 17.22
C SER A 233 1.23 -17.67 17.18
N MET A 234 0.20 -18.44 16.82
CA MET A 234 -1.17 -17.98 16.67
C MET A 234 -2.13 -18.99 17.27
N GLU A 235 -3.20 -18.50 17.89
CA GLU A 235 -4.30 -19.32 18.37
C GLU A 235 -5.59 -18.93 17.70
N TYR A 236 -6.46 -19.90 17.47
CA TYR A 236 -7.75 -19.73 16.80
C TYR A 236 -8.89 -20.19 17.69
N ASP A 237 -10.06 -19.57 17.52
CA ASP A 237 -11.28 -20.06 18.15
C ASP A 237 -11.91 -21.21 17.33
N ALA A 238 -13.04 -21.75 17.83
CA ALA A 238 -13.73 -22.84 17.15
C ALA A 238 -14.27 -22.46 15.76
N ALA A 239 -14.48 -21.17 15.50
CA ALA A 239 -14.92 -20.67 14.20
C ALA A 239 -13.74 -20.40 13.25
N GLY A 240 -12.49 -20.60 13.72
CA GLY A 240 -11.30 -20.41 12.91
C GLY A 240 -10.77 -18.97 12.84
N ARG A 241 -11.23 -18.10 13.75
CA ARG A 241 -10.75 -16.73 13.84
C ARG A 241 -9.55 -16.64 14.76
N VAL A 242 -8.58 -15.77 14.43
CA VAL A 242 -7.39 -15.56 15.28
C VAL A 242 -7.82 -14.88 16.57
N ILE A 243 -7.57 -15.50 17.72
CA ILE A 243 -7.86 -14.92 19.03
C ILE A 243 -6.62 -14.47 19.77
N SER A 244 -5.45 -14.95 19.40
CA SER A 244 -4.18 -14.55 20.03
C SER A 244 -3.02 -14.66 19.05
N LEU A 245 -2.13 -13.69 19.10
CA LEU A 245 -0.83 -13.72 18.45
C LEU A 245 0.23 -13.61 19.55
N THR A 246 1.23 -14.47 19.50
CA THR A 246 2.38 -14.41 20.40
C THR A 246 3.62 -14.09 19.59
N ASN A 247 4.31 -13.00 19.91
CA ASN A 247 5.54 -12.62 19.22
C ASN A 247 6.73 -13.43 19.71
N GLU A 248 7.90 -13.18 19.14
CA GLU A 248 9.14 -13.91 19.45
C GLU A 248 9.66 -13.62 20.88
N ASN A 249 9.18 -12.57 21.53
CA ASN A 249 9.46 -12.26 22.94
C ASN A 249 8.52 -12.99 23.91
N GLY A 250 7.48 -13.66 23.41
CA GLY A 250 6.45 -14.30 24.22
C GLY A 250 5.31 -13.36 24.63
N SER A 251 5.28 -12.14 24.13
CA SER A 251 4.21 -11.18 24.40
C SER A 251 2.99 -11.47 23.53
N HIS A 252 1.78 -11.23 24.07
CA HIS A 252 0.52 -11.57 23.44
C HIS A 252 -0.20 -10.33 22.91
N SER A 253 -0.88 -10.53 21.78
CA SER A 253 -1.92 -9.62 21.27
C SER A 253 -3.19 -10.44 21.11
N ASP A 254 -4.29 -10.00 21.74
CA ASP A 254 -5.52 -10.77 21.82
C ASP A 254 -6.64 -10.08 21.04
N PHE A 255 -7.55 -10.90 20.48
CA PHE A 255 -8.63 -10.43 19.61
C PHE A 255 -9.95 -11.06 20.01
N SER A 256 -11.02 -10.27 19.99
CA SER A 256 -12.38 -10.72 20.21
C SER A 256 -13.29 -10.26 19.09
N TYR A 257 -14.31 -11.06 18.79
CA TYR A 257 -15.20 -10.85 17.64
C TYR A 257 -16.66 -10.87 18.07
N ASP A 258 -17.50 -10.20 17.30
CA ASP A 258 -18.96 -10.30 17.47
C ASP A 258 -19.52 -11.51 16.71
N ALA A 259 -20.84 -11.67 16.76
CA ALA A 259 -21.53 -12.79 16.12
C ALA A 259 -21.44 -12.77 14.59
N LEU A 260 -21.08 -11.63 13.97
CA LEU A 260 -20.89 -11.48 12.53
C LEU A 260 -19.40 -11.50 12.12
N ASP A 261 -18.53 -12.02 12.99
CA ASP A 261 -17.09 -12.17 12.76
C ASP A 261 -16.33 -10.84 12.60
N ARG A 262 -16.90 -9.75 13.11
CA ARG A 262 -16.23 -8.44 13.10
C ARG A 262 -15.41 -8.26 14.36
N LEU A 263 -14.23 -7.66 14.23
CA LEU A 263 -13.34 -7.38 15.36
C LEU A 263 -13.99 -6.35 16.29
N VAL A 264 -14.22 -6.70 17.56
CA VAL A 264 -14.79 -5.79 18.56
C VAL A 264 -13.80 -5.38 19.65
N GLN A 265 -12.72 -6.13 19.84
CA GLN A 265 -11.68 -5.80 20.80
C GLN A 265 -10.35 -6.36 20.35
N GLN A 266 -9.28 -5.57 20.53
CA GLN A 266 -7.92 -6.07 20.41
C GLN A 266 -7.05 -5.51 21.54
N GLY A 267 -6.20 -6.38 22.09
CA GLY A 267 -5.14 -6.01 23.02
C GLY A 267 -3.80 -6.05 22.30
N GLY A 268 -2.98 -5.01 22.47
CA GLY A 268 -1.63 -4.98 21.89
C GLY A 268 -0.61 -5.71 22.74
N PHE A 269 0.59 -5.94 22.20
CA PHE A 269 1.72 -6.53 22.93
C PHE A 269 2.14 -5.70 24.13
N ASP A 270 1.79 -4.42 24.14
CA ASP A 270 2.05 -3.46 25.22
C ASP A 270 0.91 -3.40 26.26
N GLY A 271 -0.12 -4.23 26.11
CA GLY A 271 -1.28 -4.27 26.98
C GLY A 271 -2.34 -3.20 26.70
N ARG A 272 -2.14 -2.36 25.68
CA ARG A 272 -3.13 -1.35 25.27
C ARG A 272 -4.34 -2.02 24.63
N THR A 273 -5.54 -1.61 25.04
CA THR A 273 -6.79 -2.19 24.58
C THR A 273 -7.55 -1.22 23.68
N GLN A 274 -8.03 -1.73 22.55
CA GLN A 274 -8.89 -1.02 21.61
C GLN A 274 -10.22 -1.77 21.46
N ARG A 275 -11.33 -1.04 21.41
CA ARG A 275 -12.68 -1.59 21.24
C ARG A 275 -13.40 -0.91 20.08
N TYR A 276 -14.26 -1.66 19.40
CA TYR A 276 -14.95 -1.23 18.20
C TYR A 276 -16.43 -1.57 18.25
N HIS A 277 -17.26 -0.66 17.74
CA HIS A 277 -18.72 -0.84 17.59
C HIS A 277 -19.13 -0.54 16.16
N TYR A 278 -20.11 -1.26 15.68
CA TYR A 278 -20.58 -1.19 14.30
C TYR A 278 -22.07 -0.93 14.26
N ASP A 279 -22.55 -0.28 13.18
CA ASP A 279 -23.99 -0.15 12.96
C ASP A 279 -24.57 -1.43 12.32
N LEU A 280 -25.87 -1.44 12.08
CA LEU A 280 -26.55 -2.60 11.50
C LEU A 280 -26.10 -2.92 10.08
N THR A 281 -25.46 -1.99 9.38
CA THR A 281 -24.92 -2.19 8.01
C THR A 281 -23.46 -2.58 8.00
N GLY A 282 -22.82 -2.67 9.18
CA GLY A 282 -21.44 -3.09 9.33
C GLY A 282 -20.43 -1.96 9.28
N LYS A 283 -20.87 -0.69 9.27
CA LYS A 283 -19.94 0.44 9.33
C LYS A 283 -19.45 0.67 10.76
N LEU A 284 -18.17 1.02 10.90
CA LEU A 284 -17.60 1.39 12.18
C LEU A 284 -18.21 2.72 12.65
N THR A 285 -18.86 2.70 13.82
CA THR A 285 -19.48 3.89 14.41
C THR A 285 -18.75 4.41 15.63
N GLN A 286 -18.00 3.56 16.32
CA GLN A 286 -17.28 3.93 17.52
C GLN A 286 -16.02 3.12 17.68
N SER A 287 -14.94 3.76 18.11
CA SER A 287 -13.76 3.08 18.65
C SER A 287 -13.38 3.69 20.00
N GLU A 288 -12.73 2.86 20.80
CA GLU A 288 -12.25 3.25 22.13
C GLU A 288 -10.82 2.81 22.27
N ASP A 289 -9.92 3.73 22.65
CA ASP A 289 -8.50 3.48 22.82
C ASP A 289 -8.06 4.06 24.15
N GLU A 290 -7.94 3.20 25.19
CA GLU A 290 -7.59 3.58 26.57
C GLU A 290 -8.40 4.78 27.08
N GLY A 291 -9.73 4.73 26.90
CA GLY A 291 -10.63 5.78 27.33
C GLY A 291 -10.85 6.91 26.32
N LEU A 292 -10.14 6.92 25.22
CA LEU A 292 -10.36 7.88 24.14
C LEU A 292 -11.44 7.33 23.21
N VAL A 293 -12.62 7.95 23.24
CA VAL A 293 -13.79 7.50 22.48
C VAL A 293 -13.94 8.32 21.20
N THR A 294 -13.85 7.65 20.06
CA THR A 294 -14.07 8.24 18.74
C THR A 294 -15.38 7.78 18.17
N LEU A 295 -16.21 8.73 17.71
CA LEU A 295 -17.47 8.46 17.04
C LEU A 295 -17.40 8.92 15.59
N TRP A 296 -17.87 8.08 14.66
CA TRP A 296 -18.01 8.40 13.24
C TRP A 296 -19.46 8.52 12.84
N TYR A 297 -19.75 9.52 12.04
CA TYR A 297 -21.10 9.82 11.55
C TYR A 297 -21.14 9.76 10.03
N TYR A 298 -22.24 9.27 9.48
CA TYR A 298 -22.39 9.03 8.04
C TYR A 298 -23.66 9.69 7.53
N ASP A 299 -23.68 10.06 6.25
CA ASP A 299 -24.86 10.55 5.58
C ASP A 299 -25.71 9.40 5.02
N GLU A 300 -26.80 9.74 4.32
CA GLU A 300 -27.69 8.76 3.71
C GLU A 300 -27.03 7.92 2.61
N SER A 301 -25.93 8.41 2.04
CA SER A 301 -25.15 7.70 1.02
C SER A 301 -24.00 6.87 1.61
N ASP A 302 -23.97 6.68 2.93
CA ASP A 302 -22.94 5.96 3.67
C ASP A 302 -21.53 6.61 3.59
N ARG A 303 -21.48 7.90 3.30
CA ARG A 303 -20.25 8.67 3.30
C ARG A 303 -20.05 9.30 4.67
N ILE A 304 -18.81 9.30 5.15
CA ILE A 304 -18.47 9.94 6.42
C ILE A 304 -18.69 11.45 6.32
N THR A 305 -19.37 12.02 7.32
CA THR A 305 -19.66 13.46 7.39
C THR A 305 -18.84 14.16 8.46
N HIS A 306 -18.66 13.53 9.60
CA HIS A 306 -17.84 14.09 10.67
C HIS A 306 -17.44 13.00 11.67
N ARG A 307 -16.45 13.34 12.47
CA ARG A 307 -15.90 12.51 13.53
C ARG A 307 -15.78 13.35 14.81
N THR A 308 -16.06 12.76 15.95
CA THR A 308 -15.84 13.38 17.26
C THR A 308 -14.89 12.53 18.09
N VAL A 309 -14.13 13.17 18.97
CA VAL A 309 -13.27 12.50 19.93
C VAL A 309 -13.61 13.01 21.32
N ASN A 310 -14.03 12.12 22.22
CA ASN A 310 -14.52 12.44 23.55
C ASN A 310 -15.58 13.56 23.54
N GLY A 311 -16.45 13.54 22.53
CA GLY A 311 -17.52 14.52 22.38
C GLY A 311 -17.11 15.82 21.68
N GLU A 312 -15.83 16.06 21.44
CA GLU A 312 -15.35 17.25 20.76
C GLU A 312 -15.24 17.01 19.26
N PRO A 313 -15.65 17.98 18.41
CA PRO A 313 -15.50 17.85 16.98
C PRO A 313 -14.05 17.65 16.55
N ALA A 314 -13.81 16.66 15.68
CA ALA A 314 -12.51 16.42 15.07
C ALA A 314 -12.57 16.82 13.58
N GLU A 315 -12.75 15.86 12.66
CA GLU A 315 -12.84 16.20 11.23
C GLU A 315 -14.27 16.35 10.76
N GLN A 316 -14.43 17.13 9.67
CA GLN A 316 -15.66 17.27 8.92
C GLN A 316 -15.39 17.08 7.43
N TRP A 317 -16.27 16.38 6.73
CA TRP A 317 -16.21 16.10 5.28
C TRP A 317 -17.45 16.67 4.60
N GLN A 318 -17.25 17.29 3.43
CA GLN A 318 -18.33 17.80 2.59
C GLN A 318 -18.19 17.26 1.18
N TYR A 319 -19.33 17.06 0.50
CA TYR A 319 -19.42 16.48 -0.83
C TYR A 319 -20.27 17.36 -1.74
N ASP A 320 -19.99 17.32 -3.03
CA ASP A 320 -20.80 18.04 -4.03
C ASP A 320 -22.00 17.21 -4.49
N ASP A 321 -22.76 17.75 -5.44
CA ASP A 321 -23.94 17.06 -5.99
C ASP A 321 -23.59 15.77 -6.76
N HIS A 322 -22.36 15.63 -7.21
CA HIS A 322 -21.87 14.40 -7.85
C HIS A 322 -21.51 13.32 -6.81
N GLY A 323 -21.41 13.70 -5.55
CA GLY A 323 -20.90 12.83 -4.49
C GLY A 323 -19.40 12.86 -4.32
N TRP A 324 -18.71 13.80 -4.94
CA TRP A 324 -17.26 13.94 -4.82
C TRP A 324 -16.89 14.80 -3.61
N LEU A 325 -15.80 14.43 -2.95
CA LEU A 325 -15.33 15.12 -1.76
C LEU A 325 -14.82 16.52 -2.14
N THR A 326 -15.41 17.56 -1.56
CA THR A 326 -15.02 18.95 -1.83
C THR A 326 -14.19 19.55 -0.71
N ASP A 327 -14.43 19.14 0.54
CA ASP A 327 -13.78 19.76 1.68
C ASP A 327 -13.57 18.74 2.80
N ILE A 328 -12.39 18.80 3.43
CA ILE A 328 -12.11 18.19 4.71
C ILE A 328 -11.54 19.27 5.61
N SER A 329 -12.05 19.38 6.84
CA SER A 329 -11.55 20.36 7.80
C SER A 329 -11.46 19.75 9.20
N HIS A 330 -10.57 20.31 10.02
CA HIS A 330 -10.47 19.99 11.43
C HIS A 330 -9.89 21.17 12.21
N LEU A 331 -9.97 21.09 13.53
CA LEU A 331 -9.25 22.02 14.41
C LEU A 331 -7.92 21.37 14.81
N SER A 332 -6.81 22.09 14.58
CA SER A 332 -5.47 21.68 14.97
C SER A 332 -4.81 22.84 15.69
N GLU A 333 -4.48 22.63 16.97
CA GLU A 333 -3.84 23.61 17.83
C GLU A 333 -4.52 25.01 17.80
N GLY A 334 -5.85 24.99 17.90
CA GLY A 334 -6.65 26.22 17.93
C GLY A 334 -6.90 26.87 16.56
N HIS A 335 -6.45 26.26 15.48
CA HIS A 335 -6.65 26.74 14.10
C HIS A 335 -7.55 25.80 13.34
N ARG A 336 -8.35 26.34 12.42
CA ARG A 336 -9.08 25.53 11.46
C ARG A 336 -8.19 25.26 10.25
N VAL A 337 -7.85 24.03 10.05
CA VAL A 337 -7.07 23.56 8.91
C VAL A 337 -8.00 22.81 7.97
N ALA A 338 -8.01 23.20 6.71
CA ALA A 338 -8.89 22.60 5.71
C ALA A 338 -8.15 22.31 4.42
N VAL A 339 -8.66 21.32 3.68
CA VAL A 339 -8.26 21.04 2.30
C VAL A 339 -9.53 21.11 1.45
N HIS A 340 -9.47 21.89 0.38
CA HIS A 340 -10.56 22.08 -0.57
C HIS A 340 -10.16 21.48 -1.91
N TYR A 341 -11.07 20.69 -2.51
CA TYR A 341 -10.81 19.96 -3.75
C TYR A 341 -11.66 20.49 -4.88
N GLY A 342 -11.05 20.64 -6.06
CA GLY A 342 -11.73 20.98 -7.29
C GLY A 342 -11.57 19.87 -8.32
N TYR A 343 -12.58 19.69 -9.17
CA TYR A 343 -12.62 18.62 -10.17
C TYR A 343 -12.98 19.16 -11.55
N ASP A 344 -12.57 18.43 -12.59
CA ASP A 344 -13.04 18.69 -13.94
C ASP A 344 -14.36 17.93 -14.20
N ASP A 345 -14.89 18.08 -15.41
CA ASP A 345 -16.15 17.42 -15.81
C ASP A 345 -16.02 15.89 -15.91
N LYS A 346 -14.80 15.36 -15.94
CA LYS A 346 -14.51 13.91 -15.94
C LYS A 346 -14.27 13.35 -14.53
N GLY A 347 -14.43 14.18 -13.51
CA GLY A 347 -14.23 13.75 -12.11
C GLY A 347 -12.79 13.66 -11.67
N ARG A 348 -11.85 14.19 -12.46
CA ARG A 348 -10.43 14.18 -12.10
C ARG A 348 -10.09 15.39 -11.24
N LEU A 349 -9.22 15.18 -10.26
CA LEU A 349 -8.79 16.24 -9.36
C LEU A 349 -7.97 17.30 -10.14
N THR A 350 -8.45 18.54 -10.15
CA THR A 350 -7.77 19.66 -10.82
C THR A 350 -7.16 20.66 -9.85
N GLY A 351 -7.56 20.65 -8.59
CA GLY A 351 -7.04 21.57 -7.61
C GLY A 351 -7.18 21.08 -6.18
N GLU A 352 -6.19 21.44 -5.38
CA GLU A 352 -6.18 21.26 -3.94
C GLU A 352 -5.80 22.59 -3.32
N ARG A 353 -6.60 23.09 -2.40
CA ARG A 353 -6.28 24.32 -1.68
C ARG A 353 -6.26 24.02 -0.18
N GLN A 354 -5.09 24.16 0.43
CA GLN A 354 -4.92 24.05 1.87
C GLN A 354 -5.09 25.42 2.50
N THR A 355 -5.84 25.49 3.59
CA THR A 355 -6.10 26.76 4.30
C THR A 355 -5.89 26.58 5.80
N VAL A 356 -5.42 27.64 6.45
CA VAL A 356 -5.38 27.78 7.90
C VAL A 356 -6.15 29.06 8.25
N GLU A 357 -7.17 28.93 9.08
CA GLU A 357 -8.04 30.02 9.47
C GLU A 357 -8.13 30.17 10.99
N ASN A 358 -8.41 31.39 11.43
CA ASN A 358 -8.86 31.62 12.80
C ASN A 358 -10.30 31.12 12.92
N PRO A 359 -10.60 30.12 13.78
CA PRO A 359 -11.94 29.52 13.82
C PRO A 359 -13.00 30.47 14.41
N GLU A 360 -12.60 31.51 15.15
CA GLU A 360 -13.53 32.46 15.76
C GLU A 360 -13.89 33.62 14.82
N THR A 361 -12.92 34.14 14.07
CA THR A 361 -13.10 35.30 13.20
C THR A 361 -13.26 34.93 11.73
N GLY A 362 -12.87 33.71 11.33
CA GLY A 362 -12.85 33.30 9.93
C GLY A 362 -11.72 33.91 9.12
N GLU A 363 -10.79 34.64 9.77
CA GLU A 363 -9.65 35.24 9.09
C GLU A 363 -8.75 34.17 8.49
N LEU A 364 -8.43 34.30 7.20
CA LEU A 364 -7.48 33.45 6.51
C LEU A 364 -6.06 33.82 6.92
N LEU A 365 -5.36 32.89 7.60
CA LEU A 365 -4.01 33.11 8.09
C LEU A 365 -2.96 32.61 7.10
N TRP A 366 -3.29 31.57 6.35
CA TRP A 366 -2.39 30.97 5.38
C TRP A 366 -3.18 30.17 4.36
N GLN A 367 -2.68 30.13 3.13
CA GLN A 367 -3.21 29.23 2.12
C GLN A 367 -2.11 28.80 1.15
N HIS A 368 -2.32 27.64 0.58
CA HIS A 368 -1.49 27.07 -0.47
C HIS A 368 -2.39 26.32 -1.45
N GLU A 369 -2.26 26.65 -2.73
CA GLU A 369 -3.04 25.99 -3.78
C GLU A 369 -2.13 25.22 -4.71
N THR A 370 -2.51 23.99 -5.02
CA THR A 370 -1.84 23.16 -6.00
C THR A 370 -2.83 22.80 -7.10
N LYS A 371 -2.49 23.11 -8.34
CA LYS A 371 -3.30 22.79 -9.52
C LYS A 371 -2.72 21.60 -10.25
N HIS A 372 -3.59 20.73 -10.70
CA HIS A 372 -3.24 19.52 -11.46
C HIS A 372 -3.81 19.61 -12.87
N ALA A 373 -3.01 19.23 -13.85
CA ALA A 373 -3.44 19.15 -15.24
C ALA A 373 -3.14 17.77 -15.80
N TYR A 374 -3.92 17.38 -16.81
CA TYR A 374 -3.84 16.08 -17.47
C TYR A 374 -3.59 16.29 -18.96
N ASN A 375 -2.81 15.39 -19.57
CA ASN A 375 -2.60 15.44 -21.01
C ASN A 375 -3.79 14.82 -21.75
N GLU A 376 -3.73 14.80 -23.07
CA GLU A 376 -4.79 14.24 -23.93
C GLU A 376 -4.99 12.74 -23.71
N GLN A 377 -3.99 12.05 -23.21
CA GLN A 377 -4.02 10.62 -22.92
C GLN A 377 -4.54 10.28 -21.53
N GLY A 378 -4.91 11.31 -20.75
CA GLY A 378 -5.45 11.15 -19.39
C GLY A 378 -4.39 11.01 -18.30
N LEU A 379 -3.11 11.19 -18.61
CA LEU A 379 -2.04 11.14 -17.62
C LEU A 379 -1.91 12.46 -16.88
N ALA A 380 -1.77 12.41 -15.56
CA ALA A 380 -1.47 13.56 -14.73
C ALA A 380 -0.03 14.00 -15.04
N ASN A 381 0.13 15.07 -15.80
CA ASN A 381 1.43 15.46 -16.33
C ASN A 381 1.94 16.82 -15.84
N ARG A 382 1.13 17.56 -15.08
CA ARG A 382 1.51 18.89 -14.65
C ARG A 382 0.94 19.23 -13.28
N VAL A 383 1.80 19.77 -12.41
CA VAL A 383 1.42 20.28 -11.09
C VAL A 383 1.95 21.70 -10.96
N THR A 384 1.06 22.63 -10.60
CA THR A 384 1.42 24.03 -10.40
C THR A 384 1.15 24.42 -8.95
N PRO A 385 2.21 24.52 -8.09
CA PRO A 385 2.03 24.95 -6.71
C PRO A 385 2.00 26.46 -6.62
N ASP A 386 0.90 27.04 -6.12
CA ASP A 386 0.69 28.47 -5.93
C ASP A 386 1.14 29.32 -7.12
N SER A 387 1.97 30.34 -6.86
CA SER A 387 2.56 31.23 -7.86
C SER A 387 3.89 30.72 -8.42
N LEU A 388 4.32 29.52 -8.02
CA LEU A 388 5.56 28.95 -8.51
C LEU A 388 5.41 28.42 -9.94
N PRO A 389 6.52 28.30 -10.69
CA PRO A 389 6.46 27.70 -12.01
C PRO A 389 5.93 26.26 -11.94
N PRO A 390 5.19 25.81 -12.97
CA PRO A 390 4.67 24.44 -12.98
C PRO A 390 5.77 23.41 -13.11
N VAL A 391 5.59 22.28 -12.42
CA VAL A 391 6.37 21.06 -12.64
C VAL A 391 5.62 20.21 -13.66
N GLU A 392 6.29 19.87 -14.75
CA GLU A 392 5.72 19.08 -15.83
C GLU A 392 6.51 17.79 -15.99
N TRP A 393 5.80 16.67 -16.06
CA TRP A 393 6.38 15.34 -16.31
C TRP A 393 6.24 14.98 -17.78
N LEU A 394 7.36 14.60 -18.40
CA LEU A 394 7.41 14.12 -19.77
C LEU A 394 7.41 12.59 -19.71
N THR A 395 6.54 11.96 -20.49
CA THR A 395 6.39 10.52 -20.49
C THR A 395 6.56 9.95 -21.90
N TYR A 396 6.84 8.65 -21.96
CA TYR A 396 6.90 7.90 -23.21
C TYR A 396 6.22 6.55 -23.02
N GLY A 397 5.91 5.88 -24.13
CA GLY A 397 5.29 4.56 -24.11
C GLY A 397 3.99 4.56 -23.31
N SER A 398 3.82 3.59 -22.43
CA SER A 398 2.62 3.41 -21.59
C SER A 398 2.58 4.33 -20.36
N GLY A 399 3.33 5.42 -20.36
CA GLY A 399 3.33 6.40 -19.28
C GLY A 399 4.60 6.40 -18.42
N TYR A 400 5.69 5.84 -18.92
CA TYR A 400 6.98 5.83 -18.21
C TYR A 400 7.60 7.22 -18.22
N LEU A 401 8.18 7.62 -17.09
CA LEU A 401 8.77 8.94 -16.93
C LEU A 401 10.04 9.09 -17.78
N ALA A 402 10.05 10.06 -18.69
CA ALA A 402 11.19 10.41 -19.54
C ALA A 402 11.93 11.64 -19.05
N GLY A 403 11.27 12.54 -18.33
CA GLY A 403 11.92 13.76 -17.85
C GLY A 403 10.97 14.64 -17.08
N MET A 404 11.52 15.74 -16.57
CA MET A 404 10.79 16.77 -15.82
C MET A 404 11.25 18.16 -16.23
N LYS A 405 10.31 19.11 -16.28
CA LYS A 405 10.58 20.53 -16.46
C LYS A 405 10.05 21.33 -15.28
N LEU A 406 10.73 22.41 -14.96
CA LEU A 406 10.22 23.46 -14.08
C LEU A 406 9.97 24.70 -14.93
N GLY A 407 8.70 25.05 -15.18
CA GLY A 407 8.36 26.05 -16.19
C GLY A 407 8.85 25.61 -17.57
N ASP A 408 9.65 26.45 -18.23
CA ASP A 408 10.27 26.11 -19.50
C ASP A 408 11.68 25.51 -19.37
N THR A 409 12.18 25.36 -18.15
CA THR A 409 13.54 24.88 -17.88
C THR A 409 13.55 23.39 -17.63
N PRO A 410 14.24 22.57 -18.46
CA PRO A 410 14.43 21.14 -18.18
C PRO A 410 15.21 20.95 -16.88
N LEU A 411 14.68 20.10 -15.97
CA LEU A 411 15.34 19.73 -14.71
C LEU A 411 16.07 18.41 -14.81
N LEU A 412 15.38 17.41 -15.30
CA LEU A 412 15.83 16.03 -15.36
C LEU A 412 15.45 15.41 -16.69
N GLU A 413 16.31 14.54 -17.17
CA GLU A 413 16.02 13.70 -18.33
C GLU A 413 16.52 12.29 -18.03
N TYR A 414 15.68 11.30 -18.28
CA TYR A 414 15.98 9.90 -18.05
C TYR A 414 16.18 9.16 -19.36
N THR A 415 17.26 8.40 -19.44
CA THR A 415 17.42 7.36 -20.45
C THR A 415 17.07 6.04 -19.78
N ARG A 416 16.21 5.26 -20.42
CA ARG A 416 15.77 3.99 -19.88
C ARG A 416 16.07 2.87 -20.85
N ASP A 417 16.34 1.67 -20.31
CA ASP A 417 16.46 0.47 -21.13
C ASP A 417 15.07 -0.02 -21.57
N ARG A 418 15.04 -1.10 -22.33
CA ARG A 418 13.79 -1.66 -22.87
C ARG A 418 12.93 -2.33 -21.79
N MET A 419 13.43 -2.54 -20.58
CA MET A 419 12.66 -2.93 -19.40
C MET A 419 12.19 -1.72 -18.57
N HIS A 420 12.39 -0.51 -19.12
CA HIS A 420 12.02 0.77 -18.50
C HIS A 420 12.78 1.10 -17.21
N ARG A 421 13.94 0.48 -17.00
CA ARG A 421 14.82 0.82 -15.88
C ARG A 421 15.66 2.04 -16.24
N GLU A 422 15.88 2.92 -15.26
CA GLU A 422 16.73 4.09 -15.42
C GLU A 422 18.19 3.67 -15.64
N THR A 423 18.77 4.01 -16.80
CA THR A 423 20.18 3.77 -17.09
C THR A 423 21.01 5.04 -17.02
N VAL A 424 20.45 6.19 -17.37
CA VAL A 424 21.12 7.49 -17.25
C VAL A 424 20.13 8.53 -16.76
N ARG A 425 20.54 9.30 -15.76
CA ARG A 425 19.83 10.50 -15.30
C ARG A 425 20.68 11.71 -15.61
N SER A 426 20.17 12.61 -16.45
CA SER A 426 20.85 13.84 -16.84
C SER A 426 20.23 15.02 -16.09
N PHE A 427 21.05 15.84 -15.44
CA PHE A 427 20.58 16.97 -14.65
C PHE A 427 21.68 18.04 -14.55
N GLY A 428 21.36 19.19 -13.92
CA GLY A 428 22.25 20.32 -13.77
C GLY A 428 21.76 21.53 -14.54
N SER A 429 22.69 22.35 -15.11
CA SER A 429 22.34 23.60 -15.76
C SER A 429 21.49 23.41 -17.02
N MET A 430 21.64 22.29 -17.72
CA MET A 430 20.84 21.89 -18.88
C MET A 430 20.69 20.37 -18.88
N ALA A 431 19.53 19.86 -19.32
CA ALA A 431 19.29 18.44 -19.46
C ALA A 431 19.75 17.92 -20.83
N GLY A 432 19.75 16.59 -21.01
CA GLY A 432 20.11 15.94 -22.26
C GLY A 432 21.61 15.86 -22.49
N SER A 433 22.04 15.98 -23.75
CA SER A 433 23.46 15.85 -24.13
C SER A 433 24.33 16.99 -23.58
N ASN A 434 23.71 18.12 -23.20
CA ASN A 434 24.39 19.28 -22.63
C ASN A 434 24.28 19.36 -21.11
N ALA A 435 23.79 18.31 -20.45
CA ALA A 435 23.65 18.29 -19.00
C ALA A 435 25.02 18.37 -18.32
N ALA A 436 25.08 19.15 -17.23
CA ALA A 436 26.31 19.28 -16.42
C ALA A 436 26.65 17.94 -15.74
N TYR A 437 25.63 17.18 -15.34
CA TYR A 437 25.80 15.92 -14.62
C TYR A 437 25.03 14.79 -15.30
N LYS A 438 25.65 13.63 -15.35
CA LYS A 438 25.04 12.37 -15.83
C LYS A 438 25.32 11.28 -14.81
N LEU A 439 24.26 10.75 -14.23
CA LEU A 439 24.33 9.60 -13.32
C LEU A 439 23.99 8.35 -14.12
N THR A 440 24.94 7.46 -14.26
CA THR A 440 24.78 6.20 -15.00
C THR A 440 24.55 5.06 -14.00
N SER A 441 23.48 4.30 -14.21
CA SER A 441 23.09 3.17 -13.36
C SER A 441 23.17 1.87 -14.13
N THR A 442 23.70 0.81 -13.50
CA THR A 442 23.72 -0.55 -14.04
C THR A 442 23.02 -1.50 -13.08
N TYR A 443 22.60 -2.65 -13.61
CA TYR A 443 21.80 -3.61 -12.86
C TYR A 443 22.36 -5.02 -12.98
N THR A 444 22.14 -5.81 -11.93
CA THR A 444 22.47 -7.24 -11.95
C THR A 444 21.47 -7.99 -12.85
N PRO A 445 21.74 -9.23 -13.27
CA PRO A 445 20.77 -10.04 -14.00
C PRO A 445 19.45 -10.26 -13.26
N ALA A 446 19.47 -10.25 -11.91
CA ALA A 446 18.27 -10.34 -11.08
C ALA A 446 17.51 -9.01 -10.93
N GLY A 447 18.01 -7.93 -11.55
CA GLY A 447 17.34 -6.62 -11.55
C GLY A 447 17.71 -5.71 -10.39
N GLN A 448 18.68 -6.06 -9.57
CA GLN A 448 19.15 -5.22 -8.47
C GLN A 448 20.16 -4.18 -8.97
N LEU A 449 20.16 -3.01 -8.34
CA LEU A 449 21.11 -1.94 -8.69
C LEU A 449 22.55 -2.39 -8.41
N GLN A 450 23.39 -2.40 -9.44
CA GLN A 450 24.79 -2.82 -9.34
C GLN A 450 25.73 -1.64 -9.14
N SER A 451 25.53 -0.56 -9.87
CA SER A 451 26.40 0.61 -9.78
C SER A 451 25.64 1.90 -10.12
N GLN A 452 26.14 3.00 -9.58
CA GLN A 452 25.78 4.36 -9.98
C GLN A 452 27.07 5.18 -10.07
N HIS A 453 27.31 5.79 -11.23
CA HIS A 453 28.49 6.60 -11.48
C HIS A 453 28.10 7.98 -12.01
N LEU A 454 28.56 9.01 -11.33
CA LEU A 454 28.38 10.39 -11.74
C LEU A 454 29.62 10.84 -12.52
N ASN A 455 29.44 11.56 -13.62
CA ASN A 455 30.54 12.00 -14.47
C ASN A 455 31.51 13.01 -13.81
N SER A 456 31.23 13.44 -12.58
CA SER A 456 32.11 14.35 -11.82
C SER A 456 33.04 13.64 -10.84
N LEU A 457 33.06 12.33 -10.77
CA LEU A 457 33.84 11.48 -9.84
C LEU A 457 33.54 11.66 -8.35
N VAL A 458 32.64 12.57 -8.00
CA VAL A 458 32.29 12.85 -6.59
C VAL A 458 31.33 11.82 -6.03
N TYR A 459 30.55 11.20 -6.90
CA TYR A 459 29.52 10.24 -6.51
C TYR A 459 29.63 9.00 -7.38
N ASP A 460 30.43 8.04 -6.92
CA ASP A 460 30.48 6.71 -7.50
C ASP A 460 30.07 5.70 -6.43
N ARG A 461 29.17 4.82 -6.77
CA ARG A 461 28.66 3.79 -5.88
C ARG A 461 28.63 2.46 -6.61
N ASP A 462 29.21 1.45 -5.98
CA ASP A 462 29.07 0.05 -6.36
C ASP A 462 28.34 -0.69 -5.25
N TYR A 463 27.33 -1.46 -5.61
CA TYR A 463 26.46 -2.14 -4.65
C TYR A 463 26.72 -3.64 -4.70
N GLY A 464 26.90 -4.23 -3.54
CA GLY A 464 27.05 -5.69 -3.39
C GLY A 464 25.82 -6.27 -2.71
N TRP A 465 25.37 -7.42 -3.21
CA TRP A 465 24.18 -8.11 -2.74
C TRP A 465 24.53 -9.54 -2.36
N ASN A 466 23.93 -10.06 -1.28
CA ASN A 466 24.08 -11.48 -0.96
C ASN A 466 23.09 -12.32 -1.77
N ASP A 467 23.15 -13.64 -1.59
CA ASP A 467 22.29 -14.57 -2.34
C ASP A 467 20.82 -14.45 -2.01
N ASN A 468 20.48 -13.86 -0.86
CA ASN A 468 19.08 -13.59 -0.47
C ASN A 468 18.56 -12.26 -1.01
N GLY A 469 19.38 -11.46 -1.68
CA GLY A 469 18.98 -10.16 -2.20
C GLY A 469 19.11 -9.03 -1.20
N ASP A 470 19.82 -9.23 -0.08
CA ASP A 470 20.08 -8.17 0.89
C ASP A 470 21.32 -7.38 0.49
N LEU A 471 21.29 -6.07 0.70
CA LEU A 471 22.41 -5.19 0.43
C LEU A 471 23.50 -5.41 1.48
N VAL A 472 24.69 -5.89 1.04
CA VAL A 472 25.81 -6.19 1.96
C VAL A 472 26.96 -5.21 1.84
N ARG A 473 27.04 -4.43 0.75
CA ARG A 473 28.13 -3.50 0.54
C ARG A 473 27.72 -2.31 -0.33
N ILE A 474 28.18 -1.13 0.06
CA ILE A 474 28.20 0.05 -0.79
C ILE A 474 29.64 0.56 -0.83
N SER A 475 30.29 0.49 -2.00
CA SER A 475 31.64 0.99 -2.22
C SER A 475 31.59 2.34 -2.92
N GLY A 476 32.33 3.30 -2.41
CA GLY A 476 32.48 4.61 -3.01
C GLY A 476 33.95 5.06 -2.99
N PRO A 477 34.28 6.22 -3.61
CA PRO A 477 35.68 6.66 -3.72
C PRO A 477 36.30 7.06 -2.38
N ARG A 478 35.50 7.40 -1.38
CA ARG A 478 35.96 7.85 -0.06
C ARG A 478 35.84 6.79 1.02
N GLN A 479 34.83 5.94 0.91
CA GLN A 479 34.57 4.92 1.92
C GLN A 479 33.81 3.74 1.35
N THR A 480 33.90 2.62 2.04
CA THR A 480 33.09 1.43 1.79
C THR A 480 32.32 1.10 3.05
N ARG A 481 31.03 0.79 2.91
CA ARG A 481 30.19 0.29 4.00
C ARG A 481 29.84 -1.15 3.74
N GLU A 482 29.94 -1.95 4.80
CA GLU A 482 29.54 -3.35 4.79
C GLU A 482 28.46 -3.58 5.82
N TYR A 483 27.45 -4.36 5.44
CA TYR A 483 26.27 -4.63 6.26
C TYR A 483 26.20 -6.12 6.59
N GLY A 484 26.06 -6.45 7.86
CA GLY A 484 25.88 -7.82 8.33
C GLY A 484 24.44 -8.05 8.81
N TYR A 485 23.90 -9.23 8.52
CA TYR A 485 22.52 -9.58 8.82
C TYR A 485 22.42 -10.88 9.62
N SER A 486 21.39 -10.95 10.46
CA SER A 486 21.04 -12.18 11.18
C SER A 486 20.33 -13.18 10.26
N ALA A 487 20.11 -14.39 10.77
CA ALA A 487 19.35 -15.42 10.06
C ALA A 487 17.89 -15.00 9.79
N THR A 488 17.37 -14.02 10.52
CA THR A 488 16.03 -13.45 10.31
C THR A 488 16.03 -12.21 9.40
N GLY A 489 17.18 -11.86 8.81
CA GLY A 489 17.31 -10.72 7.91
C GLY A 489 17.42 -9.37 8.62
N ARG A 490 17.70 -9.35 9.91
CA ARG A 490 17.87 -8.13 10.69
C ARG A 490 19.31 -7.66 10.63
N LEU A 491 19.50 -6.33 10.56
CA LEU A 491 20.83 -5.73 10.52
C LEU A 491 21.55 -5.97 11.87
N GLU A 492 22.72 -6.60 11.83
CA GLU A 492 23.56 -6.87 13.00
C GLU A 492 24.75 -5.94 13.11
N SER A 493 25.24 -5.43 11.98
CA SER A 493 26.42 -4.56 12.00
C SER A 493 26.51 -3.69 10.76
N VAL A 494 27.13 -2.52 10.95
CA VAL A 494 27.56 -1.66 9.85
C VAL A 494 29.06 -1.39 10.07
N ARG A 495 29.89 -1.79 9.09
CA ARG A 495 31.32 -1.51 9.09
C ARG A 495 31.63 -0.45 8.05
N THR A 496 32.30 0.62 8.48
CA THR A 496 32.76 1.69 7.60
C THR A 496 34.25 1.64 7.46
N LEU A 497 34.73 1.50 6.21
CA LEU A 497 36.15 1.44 5.84
C LEU A 497 36.51 2.68 5.03
N ALA A 498 37.54 3.40 5.46
CA ALA A 498 38.14 4.52 4.76
C ALA A 498 39.66 4.43 4.94
N PRO A 499 40.49 5.25 4.23
CA PRO A 499 41.97 5.09 4.28
C PRO A 499 42.56 5.01 5.69
N ASP A 500 42.05 5.78 6.63
CA ASP A 500 42.54 5.78 8.03
C ASP A 500 41.44 5.43 9.04
N LEU A 501 40.37 4.77 8.57
CA LEU A 501 39.21 4.51 9.40
C LEU A 501 38.69 3.10 9.16
N ASP A 502 38.52 2.37 10.24
CA ASP A 502 37.82 1.09 10.28
C ASP A 502 36.93 1.06 11.52
N ILE A 503 35.66 1.39 11.33
CA ILE A 503 34.68 1.44 12.41
C ILE A 503 33.59 0.42 12.15
N ARG A 504 33.34 -0.44 13.15
CA ARG A 504 32.21 -1.36 13.15
C ARG A 504 31.22 -0.94 14.24
N ILE A 505 29.98 -0.69 13.85
CA ILE A 505 28.88 -0.40 14.78
C ILE A 505 28.01 -1.64 14.84
N PRO A 506 27.96 -2.33 16.00
CA PRO A 506 27.09 -3.48 16.17
C PRO A 506 25.67 -3.04 16.50
N TYR A 507 24.70 -3.86 16.10
CA TYR A 507 23.29 -3.66 16.40
C TYR A 507 22.75 -4.95 17.01
N ALA A 508 22.29 -4.87 18.24
CA ALA A 508 21.62 -5.97 18.90
C ALA A 508 20.10 -5.73 18.87
N THR A 509 19.35 -6.79 18.68
CA THR A 509 17.89 -6.75 18.71
C THR A 509 17.39 -7.85 19.64
N ASP A 510 16.21 -7.61 20.24
CA ASP A 510 15.51 -8.67 20.94
C ASP A 510 14.88 -9.65 19.95
N PRO A 511 14.34 -10.79 20.39
CA PRO A 511 13.75 -11.76 19.46
C PRO A 511 12.62 -11.20 18.59
N ALA A 512 11.86 -10.21 19.05
CA ALA A 512 10.79 -9.58 18.27
C ALA A 512 11.29 -8.47 17.33
N GLY A 513 12.60 -8.13 17.36
CA GLY A 513 13.19 -7.13 16.49
C GLY A 513 13.37 -5.75 17.09
N ASN A 514 13.07 -5.56 18.36
CA ASN A 514 13.31 -4.30 19.05
C ASN A 514 14.80 -4.13 19.34
N ARG A 515 15.30 -2.91 19.19
CA ARG A 515 16.70 -2.61 19.40
C ARG A 515 17.06 -2.73 20.89
N LEU A 516 18.15 -3.46 21.17
CA LEU A 516 18.72 -3.62 22.51
C LEU A 516 20.03 -2.86 22.62
N PRO A 517 20.46 -2.48 23.85
CA PRO A 517 21.84 -2.10 24.08
C PRO A 517 22.77 -3.24 23.66
N ASP A 518 23.71 -2.95 22.77
CA ASP A 518 24.63 -3.98 22.27
C ASP A 518 25.60 -4.41 23.38
N PRO A 519 25.82 -5.74 23.58
CA PRO A 519 26.71 -6.23 24.63
C PRO A 519 28.17 -5.79 24.49
N GLU A 520 28.64 -5.52 23.29
CA GLU A 520 30.01 -5.02 23.06
C GLU A 520 30.16 -3.57 23.56
N LEU A 521 29.10 -2.76 23.42
CA LEU A 521 29.09 -1.37 23.83
C LEU A 521 28.56 -1.20 25.25
N HIS A 522 27.73 -2.11 25.75
CA HIS A 522 27.05 -2.08 27.03
C HIS A 522 27.18 -3.45 27.75
N PRO A 523 28.41 -3.84 28.17
CA PRO A 523 28.59 -5.19 28.74
C PRO A 523 27.84 -5.41 30.07
N ASP A 524 27.43 -4.34 30.74
CA ASP A 524 26.71 -4.43 32.02
C ASP A 524 25.20 -4.56 31.85
N SER A 525 24.68 -4.47 30.63
CA SER A 525 23.26 -4.62 30.37
C SER A 525 22.84 -6.08 30.49
N THR A 526 21.80 -6.35 31.27
CA THR A 526 21.19 -7.68 31.39
C THR A 526 19.90 -7.80 30.61
N LEU A 527 19.51 -6.76 29.87
CA LEU A 527 18.27 -6.72 29.11
C LEU A 527 18.34 -7.67 27.94
N THR A 528 17.35 -8.56 27.81
CA THR A 528 17.26 -9.55 26.73
C THR A 528 16.09 -9.30 25.78
N ALA A 529 15.07 -8.53 26.20
CA ALA A 529 13.87 -8.26 25.42
C ALA A 529 13.11 -7.05 25.94
N TRP A 530 12.30 -6.45 25.06
CA TRP A 530 11.30 -5.45 25.40
C TRP A 530 9.92 -6.09 25.26
N PRO A 531 9.32 -6.61 26.34
CA PRO A 531 8.08 -7.42 26.25
C PRO A 531 6.89 -6.70 25.65
N ASP A 532 6.81 -5.38 25.82
CA ASP A 532 5.72 -4.53 25.30
C ASP A 532 6.03 -3.91 23.92
N ASN A 533 7.13 -4.30 23.27
CA ASN A 533 7.62 -3.71 22.04
C ASN A 533 7.95 -2.21 22.15
N ARG A 534 8.18 -1.72 23.36
CA ARG A 534 8.57 -0.33 23.60
C ARG A 534 9.99 -0.28 24.14
N ILE A 535 10.87 0.40 23.41
CA ILE A 535 12.25 0.59 23.82
C ILE A 535 12.25 1.62 24.95
N ALA A 536 12.67 1.22 26.17
CA ALA A 536 12.76 2.14 27.31
C ALA A 536 14.10 2.86 27.38
N GLU A 537 15.16 2.27 26.83
CA GLU A 537 16.51 2.82 26.91
C GLU A 537 17.37 2.33 25.75
N ASP A 538 18.23 3.19 25.23
CA ASP A 538 19.30 2.82 24.29
C ASP A 538 20.64 3.43 24.70
N ALA A 539 21.63 3.44 23.81
CA ALA A 539 22.96 3.95 24.11
C ALA A 539 23.01 5.44 24.47
N HIS A 540 22.02 6.20 24.05
CA HIS A 540 22.04 7.66 24.11
C HIS A 540 20.89 8.26 24.91
N TYR A 541 19.77 7.54 25.07
CA TYR A 541 18.53 8.09 25.60
C TYR A 541 17.78 7.14 26.52
N VAL A 542 17.02 7.71 27.44
CA VAL A 542 15.93 7.05 28.18
C VAL A 542 14.62 7.56 27.61
N TYR A 543 13.69 6.66 27.35
CA TYR A 543 12.40 6.96 26.73
C TYR A 543 11.24 6.73 27.69
N HIS A 544 10.26 7.62 27.65
CA HIS A 544 9.01 7.50 28.39
C HIS A 544 7.82 7.59 27.43
N TYR A 545 6.80 6.81 27.71
CA TYR A 545 5.62 6.69 26.88
C TYR A 545 4.36 7.00 27.68
N ASP A 546 3.32 7.48 27.00
CA ASP A 546 2.03 7.68 27.62
C ASP A 546 1.18 6.39 27.57
N GLU A 547 -0.06 6.49 28.06
CA GLU A 547 -1.02 5.38 28.08
C GLU A 547 -1.41 4.87 26.70
N TYR A 548 -1.24 5.70 25.65
CA TYR A 548 -1.51 5.34 24.26
C TYR A 548 -0.31 4.74 23.52
N GLY A 549 0.81 4.57 24.21
CA GLY A 549 2.04 4.04 23.62
C GLY A 549 2.84 5.06 22.83
N ARG A 550 2.54 6.35 22.96
CA ARG A 550 3.24 7.43 22.25
C ARG A 550 4.44 7.89 23.07
N LEU A 551 5.55 8.16 22.39
CA LEU A 551 6.74 8.71 23.03
C LEU A 551 6.45 10.13 23.54
N THR A 552 6.47 10.35 24.84
CA THR A 552 6.22 11.66 25.46
C THR A 552 7.49 12.37 25.85
N GLU A 553 8.52 11.64 26.21
CA GLU A 553 9.76 12.21 26.72
C GLU A 553 10.95 11.35 26.33
N LYS A 554 12.05 12.03 25.99
CA LYS A 554 13.34 11.42 25.72
C LYS A 554 14.41 12.24 26.44
N THR A 555 15.19 11.60 27.29
CA THR A 555 16.25 12.26 28.07
C THR A 555 17.63 11.77 27.65
N ASP A 556 18.55 12.69 27.36
CA ASP A 556 19.93 12.37 27.02
C ASP A 556 20.62 11.65 28.17
N LEU A 557 21.31 10.53 27.86
CA LEU A 557 22.16 9.85 28.83
C LEU A 557 23.55 10.50 28.89
N ILE A 558 24.06 10.63 30.08
CA ILE A 558 25.44 11.05 30.34
C ILE A 558 26.29 9.79 30.39
N PRO A 559 27.31 9.62 29.51
CA PRO A 559 28.19 8.45 29.53
C PRO A 559 28.89 8.32 30.88
N ALA A 560 29.12 7.08 31.34
CA ALA A 560 29.82 6.79 32.57
C ALA A 560 31.23 7.41 32.55
N GLY A 561 31.61 8.10 33.62
CA GLY A 561 32.92 8.75 33.77
C GLY A 561 33.02 10.14 33.10
N VAL A 562 31.96 10.61 32.50
CA VAL A 562 31.88 11.98 31.97
C VAL A 562 31.13 12.85 32.96
N ILE A 563 31.77 13.92 33.41
CA ILE A 563 31.15 14.92 34.25
C ILE A 563 30.69 16.06 33.34
N ARG A 564 29.37 16.26 33.29
CA ARG A 564 28.80 17.42 32.59
C ARG A 564 28.56 18.53 33.60
N THR A 565 28.89 19.74 33.18
CA THR A 565 28.60 20.94 33.95
C THR A 565 27.24 21.53 33.62
N ASP A 566 26.64 21.08 32.52
CA ASP A 566 25.30 21.44 32.05
C ASP A 566 24.30 20.33 32.42
N ASP A 567 23.03 20.69 32.54
CA ASP A 567 21.97 19.76 32.88
C ASP A 567 21.71 18.78 31.71
N GLU A 568 21.05 17.68 32.06
CA GLU A 568 20.52 16.74 31.09
C GLU A 568 19.57 17.43 30.11
N ARG A 569 19.66 17.06 28.85
CA ARG A 569 18.73 17.53 27.82
C ARG A 569 17.53 16.61 27.79
N THR A 570 16.36 17.21 27.88
CA THR A 570 15.09 16.48 27.84
C THR A 570 14.30 16.93 26.64
N HIS A 571 13.80 15.96 25.87
CA HIS A 571 12.96 16.18 24.72
C HIS A 571 11.52 15.81 25.08
N HIS A 572 10.59 16.70 24.80
CA HIS A 572 9.17 16.52 25.09
C HIS A 572 8.36 16.50 23.81
N TYR A 573 7.42 15.58 23.72
CA TYR A 573 6.58 15.35 22.54
C TYR A 573 5.12 15.41 22.96
N HIS A 574 4.33 16.19 22.24
CA HIS A 574 2.90 16.33 22.48
C HIS A 574 2.11 15.94 21.22
N TYR A 575 0.98 15.29 21.41
CA TYR A 575 0.22 14.67 20.35
C TYR A 575 -1.22 15.16 20.33
N ASP A 576 -1.84 15.13 19.15
CA ASP A 576 -3.26 15.36 18.99
C ASP A 576 -4.05 14.06 19.25
N SER A 577 -5.38 14.13 19.10
CA SER A 577 -6.27 12.99 19.30
C SER A 577 -6.12 11.87 18.27
N GLN A 578 -5.40 12.12 17.18
CA GLN A 578 -5.08 11.12 16.15
C GLN A 578 -3.66 10.57 16.30
N HIS A 579 -3.02 10.80 17.47
CA HIS A 579 -1.68 10.33 17.76
C HIS A 579 -0.59 10.95 16.87
N ARG A 580 -0.84 12.16 16.34
CA ARG A 580 0.14 12.90 15.53
C ARG A 580 0.88 13.89 16.42
N LEU A 581 2.20 13.98 16.21
CA LEU A 581 3.03 14.94 16.95
C LEU A 581 2.67 16.36 16.55
N VAL A 582 2.23 17.19 17.49
CA VAL A 582 1.86 18.61 17.24
C VAL A 582 2.82 19.61 17.86
N PHE A 583 3.56 19.20 18.86
CA PHE A 583 4.49 20.07 19.54
C PHE A 583 5.69 19.29 20.04
N TYR A 584 6.87 19.80 19.78
CA TYR A 584 8.13 19.27 20.26
C TYR A 584 8.93 20.40 20.91
N THR A 585 9.49 20.13 22.08
CA THR A 585 10.42 21.04 22.74
C THR A 585 11.61 20.29 23.29
N ARG A 586 12.78 20.89 23.20
CA ARG A 586 14.01 20.42 23.86
C ARG A 586 14.35 21.40 24.99
N ILE A 587 14.46 20.87 26.17
CA ILE A 587 14.68 21.66 27.41
C ILE A 587 16.06 21.35 27.99
N GLN A 588 16.76 22.38 28.40
CA GLN A 588 18.01 22.29 29.17
C GLN A 588 18.00 23.38 30.25
N HIS A 589 18.39 23.05 31.46
CA HIS A 589 18.35 23.96 32.64
C HIS A 589 16.94 24.56 32.87
N GLY A 590 15.87 23.80 32.53
CA GLY A 590 14.51 24.28 32.69
C GLY A 590 14.05 25.29 31.64
N GLU A 591 14.90 25.66 30.69
CA GLU A 591 14.60 26.61 29.61
C GLU A 591 14.52 25.90 28.24
N PRO A 592 13.53 26.27 27.41
CA PRO A 592 13.44 25.69 26.06
C PRO A 592 14.62 26.14 25.18
N LEU A 593 15.32 25.16 24.58
CA LEU A 593 16.37 25.41 23.59
C LEU A 593 15.82 25.43 22.16
N VAL A 594 14.88 24.53 21.90
CA VAL A 594 14.25 24.37 20.59
C VAL A 594 12.76 24.12 20.79
N GLU A 595 11.94 24.76 20.00
CA GLU A 595 10.51 24.50 19.95
C GLU A 595 10.09 24.32 18.50
N SER A 596 9.25 23.32 18.23
CA SER A 596 8.67 23.07 16.91
C SER A 596 7.19 22.78 17.06
N ARG A 597 6.39 23.38 16.21
CA ARG A 597 4.95 23.17 16.16
C ARG A 597 4.55 22.62 14.80
N TYR A 598 3.62 21.70 14.79
CA TYR A 598 3.17 21.02 13.59
C TYR A 598 1.67 21.14 13.46
N LEU A 599 1.23 21.61 12.31
CA LEU A 599 -0.17 21.60 11.91
C LEU A 599 -0.32 20.58 10.79
N TYR A 600 -1.31 19.72 10.91
CA TYR A 600 -1.55 18.66 9.95
C TYR A 600 -2.77 19.01 9.10
N ASP A 601 -2.75 18.62 7.82
CA ASP A 601 -3.97 18.57 7.06
C ASP A 601 -4.86 17.44 7.60
N PRO A 602 -6.16 17.41 7.27
CA PRO A 602 -7.06 16.41 7.81
C PRO A 602 -6.97 15.05 7.13
N LEU A 603 -6.00 14.83 6.28
CA LEU A 603 -5.81 13.58 5.52
C LEU A 603 -4.80 12.63 6.13
#